data_f465d7a934925d98d5a0630cf3538da2
#
_entry.id   f465d7a934925d98d5a0630cf3538da2
#
_cell.length_a   1.000
_cell.length_b   1.000
_cell.length_c   1.000
_cell.angle_alpha   90.00
_cell.angle_beta   90.00
_cell.angle_gamma   90.00
#
_symmetry.space_group_name_H-M   'P 1'
#
loop_
_entity.id
_entity.type
_entity.pdbx_description
1 polymer ?
#
loop_
_entity_poly.entity_id
_entity_poly.type
_entity_poly.pdbx_seq_one_letter_code
_entity_poly.pdbx_strand_id
1 'polypeptide(L)'
;GDEPLRPSNIAVLVRTHSQARIVETAMREAGIASVRHSQESVYQTHEAVELERVLIAILEPNREARVRAALLTDFWGMDAASLQSFSSLELAWDPRLAGFHHYRELWRTHGFMRMFREWSAVEGVYPRLLGFEDGERRLTNLLQLAELIHGQERHCAGLNNLVTWFSEAMTRPPVRDDPSLLRLESDEDRVQIVTVHGSKGLQYPVVFLPFSWSGGLQVAGSEHCIFHDTSQGNAATVDFGSADFEQHLAQACREELAENLRLFYVALTRARCRCYLAWGAVNDAATSALAWLLHRSLDVAQDDLITALQARFRAITDPEIRDTLERLAKKSEGAIQVIEPSIERNGPTTSDAVFKRPMAAREVSRKIDQTWRLTSFSALSTGHTTELPDYDHAQQRVLYDGERTDVFTFPRGARAGTCLHQVFEELDFANPNEERRNAVIERVLKTHGYEARWQDVVAQLV
;
A
#
# COMPACT_ATOMS: atom_id res chain seq x y z
N GLY A 1 31.72 6.19 13.12
CA GLY A 1 32.03 5.17 12.15
C GLY A 1 32.25 5.81 10.80
N ASP A 2 33.22 5.32 10.06
CA ASP A 2 33.68 5.89 8.79
C ASP A 2 32.89 5.32 7.57
N GLU A 3 31.61 4.96 7.78
CA GLU A 3 30.78 4.55 6.66
C GLU A 3 30.33 5.77 5.85
N PRO A 4 30.46 5.75 4.53
CA PRO A 4 29.99 6.85 3.69
C PRO A 4 28.47 7.01 3.83
N LEU A 5 28.03 8.28 3.87
CA LEU A 5 26.61 8.59 3.91
C LEU A 5 25.92 8.14 2.60
N ARG A 6 24.92 7.28 2.72
CA ARG A 6 24.11 6.81 1.59
C ARG A 6 22.81 7.61 1.52
N PRO A 7 22.18 7.76 0.34
CA PRO A 7 20.87 8.39 0.22
C PRO A 7 19.82 7.79 1.17
N SER A 8 19.82 6.47 1.38
CA SER A 8 18.93 5.77 2.32
C SER A 8 19.11 6.17 3.80
N ASN A 9 20.23 6.80 4.14
CA ASN A 9 20.49 7.32 5.49
C ASN A 9 19.85 8.69 5.72
N ILE A 10 19.25 9.29 4.70
CA ILE A 10 18.70 10.65 4.73
C ILE A 10 17.17 10.55 4.69
N ALA A 11 16.53 11.25 5.62
CA ALA A 11 15.08 11.42 5.61
C ALA A 11 14.69 12.90 5.54
N VAL A 12 13.68 13.21 4.74
CA VAL A 12 13.00 14.50 4.72
C VAL A 12 11.65 14.33 5.38
N LEU A 13 11.45 14.95 6.52
CA LEU A 13 10.19 14.85 7.25
C LEU A 13 9.28 16.03 6.93
N VAL A 14 8.04 15.71 6.62
CA VAL A 14 6.99 16.66 6.22
C VAL A 14 5.73 16.46 7.05
N ARG A 15 4.84 17.44 7.10
CA ARG A 15 3.57 17.32 7.83
C ARG A 15 2.45 16.77 6.95
N THR A 16 2.43 17.16 5.68
CA THR A 16 1.33 16.85 4.76
C THR A 16 1.82 16.19 3.48
N HIS A 17 0.93 15.49 2.80
CA HIS A 17 1.21 14.89 1.49
C HIS A 17 1.47 15.95 0.40
N SER A 18 0.90 17.16 0.52
CA SER A 18 1.20 18.27 -0.37
C SER A 18 2.65 18.76 -0.22
N GLN A 19 3.16 18.86 1.02
CA GLN A 19 4.57 19.16 1.27
C GLN A 19 5.48 18.05 0.73
N ALA A 20 5.08 16.78 0.88
CA ALA A 20 5.83 15.65 0.33
C ALA A 20 6.00 15.76 -1.18
N ARG A 21 4.94 16.12 -1.91
CA ARG A 21 4.98 16.33 -3.38
C ARG A 21 5.92 17.46 -3.79
N ILE A 22 5.94 18.58 -3.02
CA ILE A 22 6.85 19.71 -3.28
C ILE A 22 8.30 19.24 -3.16
N VAL A 23 8.63 18.49 -2.10
CA VAL A 23 9.99 17.93 -1.87
C VAL A 23 10.35 16.96 -2.97
N GLU A 24 9.47 16.04 -3.32
CA GLU A 24 9.69 15.04 -4.37
C GLU A 24 9.99 15.71 -5.72
N THR A 25 9.20 16.74 -6.09
CA THR A 25 9.42 17.52 -7.31
C THR A 25 10.78 18.24 -7.29
N ALA A 26 11.12 18.89 -6.19
CA ALA A 26 12.38 19.59 -6.05
C ALA A 26 13.60 18.64 -6.12
N MET A 27 13.49 17.45 -5.50
CA MET A 27 14.52 16.42 -5.57
C MET A 27 14.69 15.85 -6.97
N ARG A 28 13.60 15.60 -7.67
CA ARG A 28 13.63 15.15 -9.07
C ARG A 28 14.30 16.20 -9.98
N GLU A 29 13.93 17.48 -9.84
CA GLU A 29 14.57 18.57 -10.57
C GLU A 29 16.08 18.68 -10.27
N ALA A 30 16.48 18.31 -9.06
CA ALA A 30 17.89 18.25 -8.66
C ALA A 30 18.61 16.95 -9.05
N GLY A 31 17.92 15.99 -9.70
CA GLY A 31 18.47 14.69 -10.06
C GLY A 31 18.73 13.75 -8.85
N ILE A 32 18.07 14.00 -7.71
CA ILE A 32 18.25 13.22 -6.48
C ILE A 32 17.15 12.16 -6.41
N ALA A 33 17.55 10.89 -6.42
CA ALA A 33 16.61 9.78 -6.27
C ALA A 33 15.98 9.80 -4.87
N SER A 34 14.66 9.90 -4.81
CA SER A 34 13.91 9.91 -3.56
C SER A 34 12.75 8.93 -3.62
N VAL A 35 12.30 8.46 -2.46
CA VAL A 35 11.13 7.61 -2.29
C VAL A 35 10.22 8.19 -1.22
N ARG A 36 8.93 8.26 -1.52
CA ARG A 36 7.94 8.72 -0.57
C ARG A 36 7.39 7.53 0.22
N HIS A 37 7.62 7.54 1.53
CA HIS A 37 6.93 6.67 2.46
C HIS A 37 5.49 7.20 2.63
N SER A 38 4.59 6.74 1.78
CA SER A 38 3.19 7.14 1.90
C SER A 38 2.36 5.98 2.48
N GLN A 39 1.41 6.32 3.34
CA GLN A 39 0.34 5.40 3.73
C GLN A 39 -0.80 5.44 2.70
N GLU A 40 -0.52 5.93 1.49
CA GLU A 40 -1.48 5.95 0.40
C GLU A 40 -1.73 4.53 -0.08
N SER A 41 -2.98 4.25 -0.34
CA SER A 41 -3.38 2.98 -0.92
C SER A 41 -3.07 2.97 -2.42
N VAL A 42 -2.63 1.83 -2.95
CA VAL A 42 -2.47 1.63 -4.38
C VAL A 42 -3.78 1.85 -5.15
N TYR A 43 -4.92 1.70 -4.50
CA TYR A 43 -6.24 2.00 -5.06
C TYR A 43 -6.48 3.50 -5.34
N GLN A 44 -5.69 4.39 -4.76
CA GLN A 44 -5.79 5.85 -4.95
C GLN A 44 -4.79 6.39 -5.99
N THR A 45 -4.10 5.49 -6.68
CA THR A 45 -3.14 5.86 -7.72
C THR A 45 -3.81 6.13 -9.06
N HIS A 46 -3.09 6.83 -9.95
CA HIS A 46 -3.51 7.03 -11.33
C HIS A 46 -3.71 5.69 -12.07
N GLU A 47 -2.82 4.74 -11.83
CA GLU A 47 -2.88 3.40 -12.42
C GLU A 47 -4.15 2.64 -12.01
N ALA A 48 -4.67 2.85 -10.79
CA ALA A 48 -5.92 2.24 -10.37
C ALA A 48 -7.11 2.77 -11.18
N VAL A 49 -7.19 4.09 -11.39
CA VAL A 49 -8.24 4.72 -12.19
C VAL A 49 -8.19 4.25 -13.64
N GLU A 50 -7.00 4.12 -14.20
CA GLU A 50 -6.82 3.66 -15.57
C GLU A 50 -7.14 2.18 -15.72
N LEU A 51 -6.69 1.35 -14.77
CA LEU A 51 -6.99 -0.09 -14.76
C LEU A 51 -8.49 -0.33 -14.64
N GLU A 52 -9.21 0.44 -13.83
CA GLU A 52 -10.67 0.37 -13.75
C GLU A 52 -11.32 0.60 -15.12
N ARG A 53 -10.90 1.64 -15.86
CA ARG A 53 -11.41 1.92 -17.20
C ARG A 53 -11.16 0.76 -18.16
N VAL A 54 -9.99 0.16 -18.10
CA VAL A 54 -9.64 -1.02 -18.90
C VAL A 54 -10.53 -2.22 -18.57
N LEU A 55 -10.69 -2.52 -17.28
CA LEU A 55 -11.51 -3.66 -16.84
C LEU A 55 -12.98 -3.48 -17.21
N ILE A 56 -13.53 -2.27 -17.06
CA ILE A 56 -14.89 -1.96 -17.49
C ILE A 56 -15.04 -2.12 -19.01
N ALA A 57 -14.07 -1.69 -19.80
CA ALA A 57 -14.11 -1.87 -21.26
C ALA A 57 -14.05 -3.34 -21.67
N ILE A 58 -13.26 -4.15 -20.98
CA ILE A 58 -13.21 -5.60 -21.19
C ILE A 58 -14.55 -6.27 -20.82
N LEU A 59 -15.21 -5.81 -19.77
CA LEU A 59 -16.54 -6.31 -19.40
C LEU A 59 -17.63 -5.93 -20.40
N GLU A 60 -17.57 -4.70 -20.91
CA GLU A 60 -18.60 -4.13 -21.79
C GLU A 60 -18.02 -3.75 -23.17
N PRO A 61 -17.43 -4.70 -23.92
CA PRO A 61 -16.74 -4.40 -25.18
C PRO A 61 -17.67 -3.83 -26.26
N ASN A 62 -18.96 -4.07 -26.17
CA ASN A 62 -19.96 -3.51 -27.09
C ASN A 62 -20.30 -2.03 -26.81
N ARG A 63 -19.81 -1.47 -25.70
CA ARG A 63 -19.99 -0.05 -25.38
C ARG A 63 -18.78 0.75 -25.86
N GLU A 64 -18.87 1.28 -27.05
CA GLU A 64 -17.81 2.04 -27.71
C GLU A 64 -17.19 3.12 -26.82
N ALA A 65 -17.98 3.86 -26.05
CA ALA A 65 -17.49 4.88 -25.14
C ALA A 65 -16.52 4.32 -24.05
N ARG A 66 -16.76 3.09 -23.58
CA ARG A 66 -15.91 2.41 -22.62
C ARG A 66 -14.58 1.99 -23.23
N VAL A 67 -14.66 1.42 -24.44
CA VAL A 67 -13.46 1.03 -25.20
C VAL A 67 -12.61 2.25 -25.54
N ARG A 68 -13.21 3.35 -26.00
CA ARG A 68 -12.51 4.61 -26.23
C ARG A 68 -11.81 5.15 -24.98
N ALA A 69 -12.47 5.10 -23.82
CA ALA A 69 -11.87 5.52 -22.56
C ALA A 69 -10.68 4.66 -22.15
N ALA A 70 -10.73 3.34 -22.40
CA ALA A 70 -9.60 2.44 -22.17
C ALA A 70 -8.42 2.73 -23.09
N LEU A 71 -8.67 2.96 -24.39
CA LEU A 71 -7.63 3.26 -25.38
C LEU A 71 -6.88 4.56 -25.10
N LEU A 72 -7.50 5.52 -24.42
CA LEU A 72 -6.87 6.79 -24.00
C LEU A 72 -6.04 6.68 -22.73
N THR A 73 -6.03 5.51 -22.08
CA THR A 73 -5.17 5.29 -20.90
C THR A 73 -3.70 5.21 -21.29
N ASP A 74 -2.81 5.50 -20.36
CA ASP A 74 -1.37 5.35 -20.54
C ASP A 74 -0.98 3.89 -20.84
N PHE A 75 -1.86 2.93 -20.50
CA PHE A 75 -1.66 1.51 -20.82
C PHE A 75 -1.75 1.22 -22.32
N TRP A 76 -2.55 1.97 -23.08
CA TRP A 76 -2.59 1.92 -24.55
C TRP A 76 -1.82 3.06 -25.21
N GLY A 77 -1.71 4.21 -24.54
CA GLY A 77 -0.95 5.37 -24.99
C GLY A 77 -1.50 6.01 -26.28
N MET A 78 -2.79 5.85 -26.54
CA MET A 78 -3.45 6.50 -27.69
C MET A 78 -3.83 7.93 -27.31
N ASP A 79 -3.47 8.90 -28.08
CA ASP A 79 -3.92 10.28 -27.91
C ASP A 79 -5.28 10.54 -28.55
N ALA A 80 -5.91 11.67 -28.21
CA ALA A 80 -7.23 12.02 -28.71
C ALA A 80 -7.27 12.19 -30.24
N ALA A 81 -6.20 12.70 -30.87
CA ALA A 81 -6.12 12.88 -32.31
C ALA A 81 -6.03 11.52 -33.04
N SER A 82 -5.19 10.61 -32.51
CA SER A 82 -5.08 9.24 -32.99
C SER A 82 -6.40 8.50 -32.84
N LEU A 83 -7.09 8.64 -31.70
CA LEU A 83 -8.39 8.01 -31.48
C LEU A 83 -9.45 8.55 -32.44
N GLN A 84 -9.46 9.85 -32.71
CA GLN A 84 -10.41 10.45 -33.66
C GLN A 84 -10.16 9.92 -35.08
N SER A 85 -8.90 9.88 -35.51
CA SER A 85 -8.51 9.32 -36.81
C SER A 85 -8.86 7.84 -36.92
N PHE A 86 -8.62 7.09 -35.86
CA PHE A 86 -8.93 5.67 -35.76
C PHE A 86 -10.44 5.39 -35.83
N SER A 87 -11.26 6.22 -35.15
CA SER A 87 -12.72 6.09 -35.13
C SER A 87 -13.38 6.40 -36.48
N SER A 88 -12.69 7.13 -37.38
CA SER A 88 -13.20 7.41 -38.74
C SER A 88 -12.98 6.23 -39.72
N LEU A 89 -12.21 5.22 -39.32
CA LEU A 89 -11.86 4.04 -40.12
C LEU A 89 -12.58 2.81 -39.55
N GLU A 90 -13.78 2.49 -40.01
CA GLU A 90 -14.55 1.30 -39.57
C GLU A 90 -13.72 0.01 -39.61
N LEU A 91 -12.87 -0.17 -40.62
CA LEU A 91 -11.98 -1.35 -40.78
C LEU A 91 -10.93 -1.50 -39.69
N ALA A 92 -10.57 -0.43 -38.95
CA ALA A 92 -9.59 -0.48 -37.87
C ALA A 92 -10.24 -0.76 -36.51
N TRP A 93 -11.55 -0.48 -36.39
CA TRP A 93 -12.30 -0.62 -35.14
C TRP A 93 -12.61 -2.08 -34.80
N ASP A 94 -13.03 -2.86 -35.80
CA ASP A 94 -13.43 -4.26 -35.59
C ASP A 94 -12.32 -5.13 -34.96
N PRO A 95 -11.04 -5.08 -35.39
CA PRO A 95 -9.98 -5.84 -34.75
C PRO A 95 -9.75 -5.44 -33.29
N ARG A 96 -9.95 -4.16 -32.93
CA ARG A 96 -9.81 -3.70 -31.55
C ARG A 96 -10.95 -4.24 -30.67
N LEU A 97 -12.19 -4.16 -31.14
CA LEU A 97 -13.32 -4.75 -30.44
C LEU A 97 -13.15 -6.25 -30.26
N ALA A 98 -12.67 -6.94 -31.28
CA ALA A 98 -12.35 -8.37 -31.20
C ALA A 98 -11.32 -8.67 -30.10
N GLY A 99 -10.30 -7.80 -29.92
CA GLY A 99 -9.34 -7.91 -28.84
C GLY A 99 -9.99 -7.81 -27.45
N PHE A 100 -10.87 -6.84 -27.24
CA PHE A 100 -11.60 -6.71 -25.95
C PHE A 100 -12.54 -7.91 -25.70
N HIS A 101 -13.20 -8.42 -26.72
CA HIS A 101 -13.99 -9.65 -26.63
C HIS A 101 -13.15 -10.86 -26.28
N HIS A 102 -11.94 -10.97 -26.87
CA HIS A 102 -11.00 -12.03 -26.56
C HIS A 102 -10.54 -11.95 -25.10
N TYR A 103 -10.16 -10.78 -24.59
CA TYR A 103 -9.76 -10.59 -23.20
C TYR A 103 -10.92 -10.92 -22.23
N ARG A 104 -12.13 -10.54 -22.56
CA ARG A 104 -13.32 -10.91 -21.77
C ARG A 104 -13.52 -12.42 -21.69
N GLU A 105 -13.42 -13.12 -22.83
CA GLU A 105 -13.59 -14.57 -22.88
C GLU A 105 -12.44 -15.29 -22.15
N LEU A 106 -11.22 -14.80 -22.30
CA LEU A 106 -10.05 -15.32 -21.57
C LEU A 106 -10.22 -15.15 -20.05
N TRP A 107 -10.69 -13.99 -19.62
CA TRP A 107 -10.99 -13.74 -18.21
C TRP A 107 -12.05 -14.69 -17.68
N ARG A 108 -13.15 -14.85 -18.42
CA ARG A 108 -14.26 -15.72 -18.04
C ARG A 108 -13.84 -17.19 -17.92
N THR A 109 -12.93 -17.66 -18.78
CA THR A 109 -12.58 -19.09 -18.90
C THR A 109 -11.34 -19.47 -18.13
N HIS A 110 -10.36 -18.57 -17.99
CA HIS A 110 -9.04 -18.85 -17.42
C HIS A 110 -8.66 -17.93 -16.24
N GLY A 111 -9.56 -17.04 -15.82
CA GLY A 111 -9.37 -16.14 -14.69
C GLY A 111 -8.58 -14.87 -15.00
N PHE A 112 -8.61 -13.96 -14.02
CA PHE A 112 -8.08 -12.61 -14.14
C PHE A 112 -6.59 -12.59 -14.51
N MET A 113 -5.77 -13.34 -13.79
CA MET A 113 -4.31 -13.25 -13.97
C MET A 113 -3.85 -13.73 -15.35
N ARG A 114 -4.55 -14.70 -15.95
CA ARG A 114 -4.24 -15.15 -17.32
C ARG A 114 -4.57 -14.07 -18.34
N MET A 115 -5.74 -13.48 -18.22
CA MET A 115 -6.16 -12.36 -19.06
C MET A 115 -5.21 -11.17 -18.91
N PHE A 116 -4.89 -10.76 -17.67
CA PHE A 116 -4.02 -9.65 -17.38
C PHE A 116 -2.63 -9.78 -18.01
N ARG A 117 -2.03 -10.97 -17.90
CA ARG A 117 -0.70 -11.24 -18.50
C ARG A 117 -0.72 -11.19 -20.02
N GLU A 118 -1.75 -11.75 -20.64
CA GLU A 118 -1.87 -11.75 -22.09
C GLU A 118 -2.15 -10.34 -22.60
N TRP A 119 -3.10 -9.63 -22.00
CA TRP A 119 -3.37 -8.23 -22.31
C TRP A 119 -2.12 -7.36 -22.19
N SER A 120 -1.43 -7.41 -21.05
CA SER A 120 -0.26 -6.57 -20.81
C SER A 120 0.91 -6.87 -21.77
N ALA A 121 1.07 -8.13 -22.18
CA ALA A 121 2.10 -8.53 -23.14
C ALA A 121 1.76 -8.12 -24.58
N VAL A 122 0.53 -8.42 -25.02
CA VAL A 122 0.07 -8.13 -26.37
C VAL A 122 0.00 -6.63 -26.63
N GLU A 123 -0.52 -5.86 -25.69
CA GLU A 123 -0.66 -4.41 -25.83
C GLU A 123 0.63 -3.63 -25.46
N GLY A 124 1.69 -4.33 -25.05
CA GLY A 124 2.99 -3.71 -24.75
C GLY A 124 2.94 -2.73 -23.56
N VAL A 125 2.12 -3.05 -22.53
CA VAL A 125 1.89 -2.18 -21.38
C VAL A 125 3.17 -1.89 -20.59
N TYR A 126 3.96 -2.93 -20.31
CA TYR A 126 5.16 -2.80 -19.47
C TYR A 126 6.24 -1.91 -20.10
N PRO A 127 6.67 -2.12 -21.36
CA PRO A 127 7.66 -1.24 -21.95
C PRO A 127 7.15 0.20 -22.10
N ARG A 128 5.84 0.40 -22.28
CA ARG A 128 5.26 1.74 -22.36
C ARG A 128 5.30 2.46 -21.00
N LEU A 129 4.90 1.78 -19.92
CA LEU A 129 5.00 2.36 -18.58
C LEU A 129 6.45 2.68 -18.21
N LEU A 130 7.40 1.78 -18.50
CA LEU A 130 8.82 2.00 -18.21
C LEU A 130 9.43 3.15 -19.03
N GLY A 131 8.76 3.64 -20.07
CA GLY A 131 9.14 4.83 -20.84
C GLY A 131 8.85 6.15 -20.12
N PHE A 132 8.06 6.16 -19.04
CA PHE A 132 7.82 7.35 -18.22
C PHE A 132 8.96 7.55 -17.21
N GLU A 133 9.18 8.79 -16.75
CA GLU A 133 10.19 9.10 -15.73
C GLU A 133 9.97 8.33 -14.41
N ASP A 134 8.69 8.10 -14.04
CA ASP A 134 8.24 7.35 -12.87
C ASP A 134 7.81 5.91 -13.22
N GLY A 135 8.30 5.39 -14.35
CA GLY A 135 7.81 4.16 -14.97
C GLY A 135 7.94 2.92 -14.08
N GLU A 136 9.03 2.78 -13.32
CA GLU A 136 9.19 1.68 -12.34
C GLU A 136 8.08 1.72 -11.28
N ARG A 137 7.75 2.91 -10.79
CA ARG A 137 6.68 3.12 -9.83
C ARG A 137 5.33 2.72 -10.39
N ARG A 138 5.03 3.22 -11.58
CA ARG A 138 3.77 2.94 -12.28
C ARG A 138 3.60 1.45 -12.56
N LEU A 139 4.67 0.79 -12.99
CA LEU A 139 4.67 -0.66 -13.20
C LEU A 139 4.46 -1.42 -11.87
N THR A 140 5.14 -1.01 -10.80
CA THR A 140 4.97 -1.62 -9.47
C THR A 140 3.53 -1.47 -8.98
N ASN A 141 2.93 -0.30 -9.13
CA ASN A 141 1.52 -0.05 -8.78
C ASN A 141 0.58 -0.96 -9.58
N LEU A 142 0.77 -1.04 -10.90
CA LEU A 142 -0.04 -1.89 -11.76
C LEU A 142 0.05 -3.37 -11.37
N LEU A 143 1.26 -3.88 -11.09
CA LEU A 143 1.46 -5.27 -10.67
C LEU A 143 0.85 -5.55 -9.30
N GLN A 144 0.97 -4.61 -8.35
CA GLN A 144 0.34 -4.73 -7.04
C GLN A 144 -1.20 -4.75 -7.15
N LEU A 145 -1.79 -3.87 -7.97
CA LEU A 145 -3.22 -3.88 -8.25
C LEU A 145 -3.66 -5.22 -8.83
N ALA A 146 -2.89 -5.76 -9.78
CA ALA A 146 -3.21 -7.06 -10.38
C ALA A 146 -3.19 -8.21 -9.36
N GLU A 147 -2.23 -8.22 -8.43
CA GLU A 147 -2.17 -9.21 -7.34
C GLU A 147 -3.38 -9.09 -6.40
N LEU A 148 -3.76 -7.87 -6.01
CA LEU A 148 -4.90 -7.63 -5.13
C LEU A 148 -6.22 -8.06 -5.78
N ILE A 149 -6.43 -7.72 -7.06
CA ILE A 149 -7.61 -8.14 -7.82
C ILE A 149 -7.66 -9.66 -7.94
N HIS A 150 -6.52 -10.30 -8.26
CA HIS A 150 -6.44 -11.76 -8.34
C HIS A 150 -6.73 -12.44 -7.00
N GLY A 151 -6.20 -11.88 -5.89
CA GLY A 151 -6.49 -12.39 -4.54
C GLY A 151 -7.99 -12.34 -4.22
N GLN A 152 -8.67 -11.31 -4.69
CA GLN A 152 -10.10 -11.10 -4.44
C GLN A 152 -11.00 -11.92 -5.38
N GLU A 153 -10.51 -12.37 -6.53
CA GLU A 153 -11.29 -13.11 -7.53
C GLU A 153 -12.01 -14.32 -6.95
N ARG A 154 -11.37 -15.00 -5.97
CA ARG A 154 -11.96 -16.18 -5.30
C ARG A 154 -13.13 -15.84 -4.37
N HIS A 155 -13.24 -14.58 -3.97
CA HIS A 155 -14.27 -14.10 -3.05
C HIS A 155 -15.43 -13.41 -3.77
N CYS A 156 -15.26 -13.10 -5.06
CA CYS A 156 -16.27 -12.44 -5.87
C CYS A 156 -16.90 -13.42 -6.85
N ALA A 157 -18.22 -13.58 -6.79
CA ALA A 157 -18.95 -14.40 -7.75
C ALA A 157 -19.13 -13.64 -9.08
N GLY A 158 -18.25 -13.92 -10.05
CA GLY A 158 -18.35 -13.39 -11.42
C GLY A 158 -17.60 -12.06 -11.64
N LEU A 159 -17.36 -11.77 -12.91
CA LEU A 159 -16.49 -10.65 -13.35
C LEU A 159 -17.03 -9.28 -12.93
N ASN A 160 -18.36 -9.07 -13.04
CA ASN A 160 -18.99 -7.80 -12.69
C ASN A 160 -18.79 -7.47 -11.20
N ASN A 161 -18.97 -8.45 -10.31
CA ASN A 161 -18.82 -8.24 -8.88
C ASN A 161 -17.37 -7.93 -8.51
N LEU A 162 -16.41 -8.51 -9.22
CA LEU A 162 -14.98 -8.23 -9.00
C LEU A 162 -14.62 -6.78 -9.38
N VAL A 163 -15.14 -6.29 -10.51
CA VAL A 163 -14.93 -4.89 -10.92
C VAL A 163 -15.66 -3.92 -10.00
N THR A 164 -16.89 -4.24 -9.59
CA THR A 164 -17.63 -3.43 -8.61
C THR A 164 -16.86 -3.34 -7.29
N TRP A 165 -16.36 -4.47 -6.77
CA TRP A 165 -15.50 -4.48 -5.58
C TRP A 165 -14.26 -3.60 -5.76
N PHE A 166 -13.62 -3.66 -6.93
CA PHE A 166 -12.44 -2.83 -7.21
C PHE A 166 -12.78 -1.34 -7.21
N SER A 167 -13.87 -0.94 -7.86
CA SER A 167 -14.38 0.45 -7.84
C SER A 167 -14.69 0.93 -6.42
N GLU A 168 -15.30 0.07 -5.58
CA GLU A 168 -15.57 0.38 -4.18
C GLU A 168 -14.27 0.50 -3.36
N ALA A 169 -13.28 -0.38 -3.61
CA ALA A 169 -12.00 -0.34 -2.92
C ALA A 169 -11.26 0.99 -3.16
N MET A 170 -11.40 1.58 -4.34
CA MET A 170 -10.81 2.90 -4.68
C MET A 170 -11.42 4.05 -3.88
N THR A 171 -12.64 3.91 -3.37
CA THR A 171 -13.31 4.94 -2.56
C THR A 171 -13.09 4.80 -1.06
N ARG A 172 -12.55 3.66 -0.61
CA ARG A 172 -12.32 3.39 0.82
C ARG A 172 -11.07 4.10 1.33
N PRO A 173 -11.10 4.65 2.55
CA PRO A 173 -9.90 5.18 3.16
C PRO A 173 -8.89 4.05 3.42
N PRO A 174 -7.58 4.29 3.28
CA PRO A 174 -6.55 3.29 3.57
C PRO A 174 -6.56 2.91 5.05
N VAL A 175 -6.44 1.62 5.33
CA VAL A 175 -6.32 1.09 6.70
C VAL A 175 -4.84 0.79 6.98
N ARG A 176 -4.38 0.98 8.22
CA ARG A 176 -3.02 0.61 8.63
C ARG A 176 -2.82 -0.90 8.45
N ASP A 177 -1.65 -1.29 7.94
CA ASP A 177 -1.26 -2.68 7.66
C ASP A 177 -2.08 -3.37 6.56
N ASP A 178 -2.78 -2.60 5.70
CA ASP A 178 -3.49 -3.13 4.55
C ASP A 178 -2.50 -3.54 3.44
N PRO A 179 -2.66 -4.73 2.83
CA PRO A 179 -1.90 -5.13 1.63
C PRO A 179 -1.99 -4.15 0.45
N SER A 180 -2.99 -3.26 0.47
CA SER A 180 -3.19 -2.20 -0.52
C SER A 180 -2.26 -0.99 -0.33
N LEU A 181 -1.49 -0.91 0.77
CA LEU A 181 -0.50 0.16 0.91
C LEU A 181 0.55 0.07 -0.19
N LEU A 182 0.92 1.22 -0.72
CA LEU A 182 1.91 1.31 -1.80
C LEU A 182 3.20 0.59 -1.42
N ARG A 183 3.63 -0.36 -2.25
CA ARG A 183 4.91 -1.04 -2.09
C ARG A 183 6.04 -0.07 -2.40
N LEU A 184 7.07 -0.13 -1.60
CA LEU A 184 8.31 0.58 -1.91
C LEU A 184 8.98 -0.10 -3.10
N GLU A 185 9.32 0.69 -4.09
CA GLU A 185 10.29 0.28 -5.10
C GLU A 185 11.63 0.07 -4.38
N SER A 186 12.44 -0.82 -4.74
CA SER A 186 13.70 -1.18 -4.09
C SER A 186 14.16 -0.26 -2.94
N ASP A 187 14.34 -0.81 -1.74
CA ASP A 187 14.83 -0.09 -0.54
C ASP A 187 16.25 0.48 -0.69
N GLU A 188 16.88 0.28 -1.83
CA GLU A 188 18.29 0.54 -2.00
C GLU A 188 18.53 1.97 -2.51
N ASP A 189 19.13 2.74 -1.60
CA ASP A 189 19.89 3.96 -1.90
C ASP A 189 19.10 5.18 -2.37
N ARG A 190 17.90 5.40 -1.82
CA ARG A 190 17.07 6.60 -2.09
C ARG A 190 16.82 7.43 -0.83
N VAL A 191 16.71 8.74 -0.99
CA VAL A 191 16.32 9.65 0.10
C VAL A 191 14.86 9.38 0.48
N GLN A 192 14.61 9.23 1.78
CA GLN A 192 13.28 8.90 2.31
C GLN A 192 12.46 10.18 2.54
N ILE A 193 11.30 10.33 1.91
CA ILE A 193 10.33 11.40 2.21
C ILE A 193 9.22 10.79 3.06
N VAL A 194 9.11 11.22 4.32
CA VAL A 194 8.23 10.60 5.31
C VAL A 194 7.40 11.67 6.03
N THR A 195 6.14 11.38 6.33
CA THR A 195 5.38 12.26 7.22
C THR A 195 5.86 12.12 8.66
N VAL A 196 5.78 13.20 9.46
CA VAL A 196 6.18 13.16 10.87
C VAL A 196 5.44 12.04 11.62
N HIS A 197 4.15 11.86 11.36
CA HIS A 197 3.38 10.78 11.97
C HIS A 197 3.86 9.39 11.50
N GLY A 198 4.15 9.23 10.22
CA GLY A 198 4.68 7.98 9.66
C GLY A 198 6.09 7.64 10.13
N SER A 199 6.84 8.65 10.61
CA SER A 199 8.20 8.46 11.14
C SER A 199 8.24 7.98 12.60
N LYS A 200 7.09 7.87 13.28
CA LYS A 200 7.03 7.44 14.68
C LYS A 200 7.60 6.03 14.83
N GLY A 201 8.62 5.90 15.69
CA GLY A 201 9.35 4.63 15.91
C GLY A 201 10.54 4.41 14.96
N LEU A 202 10.68 5.19 13.91
CA LEU A 202 11.83 5.15 13.00
C LEU A 202 12.92 6.13 13.42
N GLN A 203 14.16 5.90 12.96
CA GLN A 203 15.30 6.79 13.19
C GLN A 203 16.19 6.82 11.94
N TYR A 204 16.72 8.01 11.64
CA TYR A 204 17.57 8.22 10.46
C TYR A 204 18.88 8.91 10.89
N PRO A 205 20.03 8.57 10.29
CA PRO A 205 21.28 9.26 10.56
C PRO A 205 21.18 10.76 10.31
N VAL A 206 20.56 11.18 9.21
CA VAL A 206 20.37 12.59 8.83
C VAL A 206 18.90 12.87 8.55
N VAL A 207 18.39 13.95 9.13
CA VAL A 207 17.00 14.39 8.95
C VAL A 207 16.95 15.82 8.43
N PHE A 208 16.11 16.07 7.45
CA PHE A 208 15.78 17.41 6.95
C PHE A 208 14.33 17.76 7.32
N LEU A 209 14.13 18.95 7.87
CA LEU A 209 12.83 19.54 8.21
C LEU A 209 12.64 20.86 7.43
N PRO A 210 12.32 20.79 6.11
CA PRO A 210 12.27 21.99 5.28
C PRO A 210 11.11 22.92 5.61
N PHE A 211 10.05 22.42 6.24
CA PHE A 211 8.84 23.18 6.57
C PHE A 211 8.65 23.40 8.07
N SER A 212 9.76 23.51 8.85
CA SER A 212 9.67 23.75 10.30
C SER A 212 9.03 25.08 10.68
N TRP A 213 8.96 26.00 9.72
CA TRP A 213 8.24 27.27 9.83
C TRP A 213 6.73 27.13 9.65
N SER A 214 6.24 26.01 9.11
CA SER A 214 4.81 25.82 8.88
C SER A 214 4.04 25.79 10.20
N GLY A 215 3.16 26.77 10.35
CA GLY A 215 2.16 26.86 11.40
C GLY A 215 0.85 26.20 10.97
N GLY A 216 -0.25 26.71 11.46
CA GLY A 216 -1.62 26.29 11.16
C GLY A 216 -2.39 26.17 12.45
N LEU A 217 -2.80 27.28 13.03
CA LEU A 217 -3.79 27.30 14.10
C LEU A 217 -5.13 27.72 13.48
N GLN A 218 -6.22 27.27 14.08
CA GLN A 218 -7.55 27.73 13.73
C GLN A 218 -7.58 29.28 13.82
N VAL A 219 -8.16 29.90 12.81
CA VAL A 219 -8.13 31.38 12.71
C VAL A 219 -9.43 31.96 13.21
N ALA A 220 -9.36 33.17 13.74
CA ALA A 220 -10.55 33.99 14.01
C ALA A 220 -11.38 34.14 12.71
N GLY A 221 -12.67 33.82 12.78
CA GLY A 221 -13.57 33.80 11.62
C GLY A 221 -13.88 32.37 11.12
N SER A 222 -13.37 31.33 11.74
CA SER A 222 -13.81 29.94 11.50
C SER A 222 -15.29 29.80 11.87
N GLU A 223 -16.07 29.10 11.06
CA GLU A 223 -17.50 28.82 11.33
C GLU A 223 -17.71 27.88 12.52
N HIS A 224 -16.70 27.14 12.92
CA HIS A 224 -16.72 26.22 14.06
C HIS A 224 -15.31 26.02 14.61
N CYS A 225 -15.23 25.57 15.87
CA CYS A 225 -13.99 25.11 16.47
C CYS A 225 -14.19 23.77 17.19
N ILE A 226 -13.11 22.98 17.28
CA ILE A 226 -13.09 21.71 18.02
C ILE A 226 -12.13 21.87 19.20
N PHE A 227 -12.63 21.63 20.40
CA PHE A 227 -11.85 21.74 21.65
C PHE A 227 -12.23 20.60 22.59
N HIS A 228 -11.44 20.40 23.64
CA HIS A 228 -11.76 19.40 24.68
C HIS A 228 -12.37 20.08 25.89
N ASP A 229 -13.65 19.81 26.16
CA ASP A 229 -14.36 20.38 27.27
C ASP A 229 -13.93 19.74 28.61
N THR A 230 -13.19 20.49 29.41
CA THR A 230 -12.73 20.04 30.73
C THR A 230 -13.86 19.79 31.73
N SER A 231 -15.00 20.47 31.56
CA SER A 231 -16.18 20.28 32.40
C SER A 231 -16.90 18.95 32.14
N GLN A 232 -16.69 18.39 30.93
CA GLN A 232 -17.25 17.10 30.50
C GLN A 232 -16.18 16.01 30.39
N GLY A 233 -15.16 16.03 31.23
CA GLY A 233 -14.13 15.01 31.28
C GLY A 233 -13.20 14.98 30.06
N ASN A 234 -12.92 16.13 29.48
CA ASN A 234 -12.14 16.30 28.23
C ASN A 234 -12.81 15.66 27.01
N ALA A 235 -14.11 15.68 26.90
CA ALA A 235 -14.80 15.25 25.71
C ALA A 235 -14.50 16.19 24.54
N ALA A 236 -14.21 15.62 23.35
CA ALA A 236 -14.07 16.40 22.14
C ALA A 236 -15.41 17.03 21.77
N THR A 237 -15.47 18.35 21.77
CA THR A 237 -16.68 19.14 21.60
C THR A 237 -16.53 20.08 20.39
N VAL A 238 -17.59 20.22 19.61
CA VAL A 238 -17.63 21.13 18.45
C VAL A 238 -18.52 22.32 18.83
N ASP A 239 -18.00 23.53 18.68
CA ASP A 239 -18.74 24.77 18.83
C ASP A 239 -18.98 25.43 17.47
N PHE A 240 -20.25 25.72 17.16
CA PHE A 240 -20.69 26.36 15.92
C PHE A 240 -21.08 27.85 16.10
N GLY A 241 -20.53 28.52 17.10
CA GLY A 241 -20.79 29.93 17.35
C GLY A 241 -21.68 30.17 18.58
N SER A 242 -21.42 29.47 19.69
CA SER A 242 -22.03 29.78 20.97
C SER A 242 -21.61 31.12 21.53
N ALA A 243 -22.23 31.55 22.64
CA ALA A 243 -21.84 32.76 23.35
C ALA A 243 -20.38 32.74 23.83
N ASP A 244 -19.83 31.55 24.07
CA ASP A 244 -18.46 31.31 24.57
C ASP A 244 -17.46 30.92 23.44
N PHE A 245 -17.86 31.10 22.18
CA PHE A 245 -17.09 30.67 21.00
C PHE A 245 -15.64 31.18 21.00
N GLU A 246 -15.41 32.44 21.36
CA GLU A 246 -14.05 33.00 21.40
C GLU A 246 -13.16 32.33 22.44
N GLN A 247 -13.72 31.95 23.60
CA GLN A 247 -12.99 31.20 24.61
C GLN A 247 -12.67 29.78 24.15
N HIS A 248 -13.66 29.11 23.54
CA HIS A 248 -13.48 27.78 22.97
C HIS A 248 -12.46 27.77 21.82
N LEU A 249 -12.49 28.80 20.97
CA LEU A 249 -11.51 28.98 19.89
C LEU A 249 -10.08 29.18 20.47
N ALA A 250 -9.93 30.01 21.50
CA ALA A 250 -8.66 30.23 22.16
C ALA A 250 -8.13 28.95 22.82
N GLN A 251 -9.02 28.13 23.38
CA GLN A 251 -8.67 26.81 23.90
C GLN A 251 -8.26 25.85 22.77
N ALA A 252 -9.02 25.76 21.70
CA ALA A 252 -8.69 24.97 20.52
C ALA A 252 -7.32 25.33 19.95
N CYS A 253 -7.02 26.61 19.83
CA CYS A 253 -5.69 27.10 19.37
C CYS A 253 -4.55 26.67 20.32
N ARG A 254 -4.77 26.65 21.62
CA ARG A 254 -3.76 26.19 22.60
C ARG A 254 -3.52 24.68 22.48
N GLU A 255 -4.58 23.92 22.32
CA GLU A 255 -4.49 22.46 22.15
C GLU A 255 -3.75 22.13 20.85
N GLU A 256 -4.07 22.81 19.76
CA GLU A 256 -3.42 22.62 18.46
C GLU A 256 -1.93 23.03 18.50
N LEU A 257 -1.59 24.12 19.17
CA LEU A 257 -0.20 24.50 19.38
C LEU A 257 0.56 23.46 20.22
N ALA A 258 -0.07 22.90 21.25
CA ALA A 258 0.51 21.85 22.07
C ALA A 258 0.78 20.57 21.23
N GLU A 259 -0.14 20.23 20.33
CA GLU A 259 0.05 19.12 19.41
C GLU A 259 1.16 19.39 18.39
N ASN A 260 1.22 20.61 17.84
CA ASN A 260 2.28 21.04 16.93
C ASN A 260 3.68 20.95 17.62
N LEU A 261 3.77 21.30 18.90
CA LEU A 261 5.00 21.15 19.70
C LEU A 261 5.38 19.68 19.88
N ARG A 262 4.42 18.79 20.18
CA ARG A 262 4.68 17.35 20.29
C ARG A 262 5.15 16.76 18.95
N LEU A 263 4.50 17.12 17.85
CA LEU A 263 4.91 16.67 16.51
C LEU A 263 6.31 17.17 16.16
N PHE A 264 6.62 18.42 16.50
CA PHE A 264 7.94 18.97 16.26
C PHE A 264 9.01 18.27 17.11
N TYR A 265 8.71 17.97 18.37
CA TYR A 265 9.58 17.13 19.22
C TYR A 265 9.81 15.76 18.60
N VAL A 266 8.76 15.09 18.12
CA VAL A 266 8.88 13.81 17.41
C VAL A 266 9.79 13.97 16.20
N ALA A 267 9.60 14.99 15.37
CA ALA A 267 10.42 15.20 14.18
C ALA A 267 11.92 15.39 14.52
N LEU A 268 12.24 16.23 15.49
CA LEU A 268 13.63 16.47 15.91
C LEU A 268 14.30 15.21 16.44
N THR A 269 13.56 14.38 17.19
CA THR A 269 14.09 13.15 17.79
C THR A 269 14.25 12.00 16.80
N ARG A 270 13.90 12.18 15.52
CA ARG A 270 14.15 11.16 14.48
C ARG A 270 15.61 11.14 14.02
N ALA A 271 16.33 12.24 14.17
CA ALA A 271 17.73 12.34 13.78
C ALA A 271 18.65 11.66 14.81
N ARG A 272 19.51 10.75 14.33
CA ARG A 272 20.53 10.11 15.15
C ARG A 272 21.82 10.92 15.23
N CYS A 273 22.21 11.55 14.13
CA CYS A 273 23.48 12.25 14.01
C CYS A 273 23.31 13.74 13.69
N ARG A 274 22.45 14.08 12.72
CA ARG A 274 22.29 15.47 12.27
C ARG A 274 20.86 15.77 11.84
N CYS A 275 20.38 16.95 12.25
CA CYS A 275 19.09 17.48 11.82
C CYS A 275 19.29 18.84 11.17
N TYR A 276 18.76 19.03 9.96
CA TYR A 276 18.69 20.29 9.25
C TYR A 276 17.26 20.80 9.30
N LEU A 277 17.08 22.05 9.70
CA LEU A 277 15.77 22.68 9.70
C LEU A 277 15.84 24.07 9.08
N ALA A 278 14.80 24.45 8.35
CA ALA A 278 14.65 25.78 7.79
C ALA A 278 13.83 26.66 8.73
N TRP A 279 14.30 27.88 8.98
CA TRP A 279 13.59 28.85 9.82
C TRP A 279 13.66 30.26 9.26
N GLY A 280 12.56 30.98 9.39
CA GLY A 280 12.42 32.37 8.96
C GLY A 280 10.99 32.89 9.10
N ALA A 281 10.79 34.18 8.91
CA ALA A 281 9.46 34.81 8.93
C ALA A 281 8.73 34.59 7.60
N VAL A 282 8.25 33.37 7.38
CA VAL A 282 7.60 32.94 6.15
C VAL A 282 6.15 32.55 6.43
N ASN A 283 5.20 33.06 5.66
CA ASN A 283 3.78 32.69 5.72
C ASN A 283 3.23 32.57 7.17
N ASP A 284 2.84 31.36 7.59
CA ASP A 284 2.20 31.06 8.88
C ASP A 284 3.19 30.85 10.02
N ALA A 285 4.46 31.25 9.85
CA ALA A 285 5.52 30.99 10.81
C ALA A 285 5.20 31.49 12.22
N ALA A 286 4.43 32.57 12.35
CA ALA A 286 3.98 33.14 13.63
C ALA A 286 3.20 32.15 14.52
N THR A 287 2.61 31.11 13.95
CA THR A 287 1.81 30.10 14.66
C THR A 287 2.53 28.75 14.77
N SER A 288 3.78 28.70 14.33
CA SER A 288 4.57 27.46 14.35
C SER A 288 5.15 27.12 15.72
N ALA A 289 5.49 25.85 15.91
CA ALA A 289 6.17 25.38 17.10
C ALA A 289 7.51 26.10 17.33
N LEU A 290 8.25 26.40 16.26
CA LEU A 290 9.53 27.12 16.37
C LEU A 290 9.36 28.59 16.80
N ALA A 291 8.34 29.29 16.27
CA ALA A 291 8.04 30.64 16.74
C ALA A 291 7.77 30.65 18.24
N TRP A 292 6.98 29.72 18.73
CA TRP A 292 6.72 29.56 20.16
C TRP A 292 7.99 29.32 20.95
N LEU A 293 8.85 28.40 20.54
CA LEU A 293 10.05 28.05 21.27
C LEU A 293 11.10 29.17 21.30
N LEU A 294 11.25 29.92 20.20
CA LEU A 294 12.33 30.86 20.01
C LEU A 294 11.93 32.31 20.36
N HIS A 295 10.65 32.67 20.17
CA HIS A 295 10.24 34.09 20.17
C HIS A 295 9.08 34.41 21.13
N ARG A 296 8.59 33.43 21.93
CA ARG A 296 7.54 33.73 22.94
C ARG A 296 8.05 34.70 23.97
N SER A 297 7.16 35.60 24.44
CA SER A 297 7.43 36.40 25.62
C SER A 297 7.08 35.62 26.89
N LEU A 298 7.93 35.70 27.91
CA LEU A 298 7.70 35.02 29.19
C LEU A 298 6.85 35.86 30.17
N ASP A 299 6.63 37.15 29.82
CA ASP A 299 5.97 38.11 30.70
C ASP A 299 4.48 38.30 30.40
N VAL A 300 3.89 37.51 29.52
CA VAL A 300 2.50 37.59 29.09
C VAL A 300 1.64 36.53 29.77
N ALA A 301 0.39 36.88 30.13
CA ALA A 301 -0.57 35.95 30.70
C ALA A 301 -0.84 34.77 29.75
N GLN A 302 -1.13 33.58 30.31
CA GLN A 302 -1.26 32.35 29.48
C GLN A 302 -2.36 32.44 28.42
N ASP A 303 -3.42 33.17 28.67
CA ASP A 303 -4.55 33.29 27.76
C ASP A 303 -4.27 34.14 26.51
N ASP A 304 -3.32 35.09 26.64
CA ASP A 304 -2.97 36.02 25.53
C ASP A 304 -1.69 35.61 24.79
N LEU A 305 -1.04 34.52 25.19
CA LEU A 305 0.28 34.13 24.67
C LEU A 305 0.33 33.95 23.14
N ILE A 306 -0.70 33.36 22.54
CA ILE A 306 -0.74 33.13 21.09
C ILE A 306 -0.89 34.45 20.35
N THR A 307 -1.80 35.31 20.78
CA THR A 307 -2.03 36.64 20.21
C THR A 307 -0.79 37.52 20.35
N ALA A 308 -0.15 37.50 21.52
CA ALA A 308 1.09 38.21 21.76
C ALA A 308 2.25 37.71 20.89
N LEU A 309 2.35 36.40 20.72
CA LEU A 309 3.35 35.77 19.84
C LEU A 309 3.16 36.22 18.38
N GLN A 310 1.91 36.17 17.89
CA GLN A 310 1.60 36.57 16.54
C GLN A 310 1.91 38.07 16.32
N ALA A 311 1.54 38.91 17.29
CA ALA A 311 1.82 40.38 17.21
C ALA A 311 3.33 40.62 17.21
N ARG A 312 4.08 39.96 18.10
CA ARG A 312 5.54 40.06 18.17
C ARG A 312 6.20 39.61 16.88
N PHE A 313 5.75 38.42 16.34
CA PHE A 313 6.34 37.86 15.16
C PHE A 313 6.09 38.68 13.90
N ARG A 314 4.97 39.39 13.80
CA ARG A 314 4.71 40.33 12.70
C ARG A 314 5.64 41.56 12.71
N ALA A 315 6.18 41.90 13.88
CA ALA A 315 7.08 43.02 14.06
C ALA A 315 8.57 42.64 14.04
N ILE A 316 8.87 41.30 14.11
CA ILE A 316 10.26 40.83 14.16
C ILE A 316 10.93 40.99 12.80
N THR A 317 12.19 41.39 12.81
CA THR A 317 13.02 41.56 11.61
C THR A 317 13.96 40.35 11.42
N ASP A 318 14.41 40.15 10.17
CA ASP A 318 15.37 39.05 9.87
C ASP A 318 16.67 39.15 10.70
N PRO A 319 17.28 40.32 10.95
CA PRO A 319 18.41 40.45 11.85
C PRO A 319 18.11 39.99 13.28
N GLU A 320 16.91 40.25 13.82
CA GLU A 320 16.52 39.81 15.16
C GLU A 320 16.33 38.30 15.25
N ILE A 321 15.77 37.68 14.20
CA ILE A 321 15.67 36.24 14.06
C ILE A 321 17.07 35.62 14.07
N ARG A 322 17.97 36.19 13.25
CA ARG A 322 19.36 35.75 13.18
C ARG A 322 20.07 35.86 14.53
N ASP A 323 19.98 36.99 15.21
CA ASP A 323 20.62 37.21 16.52
C ASP A 323 20.10 36.22 17.57
N THR A 324 18.78 35.86 17.51
CA THR A 324 18.21 34.85 18.37
C THR A 324 18.82 33.45 18.13
N LEU A 325 18.96 33.08 16.85
CA LEU A 325 19.56 31.80 16.46
C LEU A 325 21.05 31.73 16.79
N GLU A 326 21.79 32.79 16.55
CA GLU A 326 23.22 32.88 16.88
C GLU A 326 23.49 32.81 18.40
N ARG A 327 22.62 33.46 19.19
CA ARG A 327 22.69 33.32 20.68
C ARG A 327 22.41 31.90 21.12
N LEU A 328 21.46 31.20 20.49
CA LEU A 328 21.20 29.80 20.76
C LEU A 328 22.40 28.94 20.37
N ALA A 329 22.96 29.18 19.18
CA ALA A 329 24.15 28.46 18.71
C ALA A 329 25.35 28.62 19.66
N LYS A 330 25.63 29.83 20.15
CA LYS A 330 26.70 30.09 21.14
C LYS A 330 26.49 29.33 22.45
N LYS A 331 25.23 29.23 22.91
CA LYS A 331 24.89 28.48 24.15
C LYS A 331 24.99 26.96 23.99
N SER A 332 24.94 26.47 22.75
CA SER A 332 24.90 25.04 22.46
C SER A 332 26.27 24.37 22.40
N GLU A 333 27.36 25.08 22.67
CA GLU A 333 28.75 24.57 22.67
C GLU A 333 29.09 23.79 21.36
N GLY A 334 28.56 24.25 20.22
CA GLY A 334 28.82 23.66 18.91
C GLY A 334 27.79 22.62 18.45
N ALA A 335 26.79 22.30 19.30
CA ALA A 335 25.73 21.38 18.90
C ALA A 335 24.76 21.99 17.86
N ILE A 336 24.67 23.33 17.81
CA ILE A 336 23.82 24.04 16.85
C ILE A 336 24.69 24.96 15.99
N GLN A 337 24.49 24.91 14.69
CA GLN A 337 25.14 25.77 13.71
C GLN A 337 24.10 26.50 12.89
N VAL A 338 24.25 27.80 12.73
CA VAL A 338 23.41 28.62 11.85
C VAL A 338 24.11 28.75 10.50
N ILE A 339 23.41 28.39 9.43
CA ILE A 339 23.93 28.40 8.06
C ILE A 339 22.95 29.22 7.21
N GLU A 340 23.48 30.11 6.40
CA GLU A 340 22.66 30.75 5.35
C GLU A 340 22.44 29.76 4.21
N PRO A 341 21.19 29.61 3.72
CA PRO A 341 20.94 28.76 2.56
C PRO A 341 21.66 29.37 1.34
N SER A 342 22.52 28.59 0.71
CA SER A 342 23.09 28.95 -0.58
C SER A 342 22.01 28.78 -1.64
N ILE A 343 21.73 29.85 -2.36
CA ILE A 343 20.78 29.85 -3.50
C ILE A 343 21.48 29.36 -4.79
N GLU A 344 22.80 29.16 -4.73
CA GLU A 344 23.53 28.60 -5.86
C GLU A 344 23.03 27.18 -6.15
N ARG A 345 22.32 27.02 -7.24
CA ARG A 345 22.04 25.72 -7.83
C ARG A 345 23.37 25.15 -8.33
N ASN A 346 24.11 24.54 -7.42
CA ASN A 346 25.15 23.61 -7.88
C ASN A 346 24.39 22.53 -8.64
N GLY A 347 24.65 22.40 -9.95
CA GLY A 347 24.04 21.39 -10.77
C GLY A 347 24.21 20.02 -10.14
N PRO A 348 23.41 19.03 -10.55
CA PRO A 348 23.43 17.71 -9.95
C PRO A 348 24.88 17.23 -9.90
N THR A 349 25.38 16.95 -8.72
CA THR A 349 26.62 16.19 -8.56
C THR A 349 26.26 14.77 -8.97
N THR A 350 26.07 14.58 -10.27
CA THR A 350 25.93 13.26 -10.83
C THR A 350 27.30 12.60 -10.61
N SER A 351 27.36 11.78 -9.59
CA SER A 351 28.35 10.72 -9.57
C SER A 351 28.10 9.92 -10.84
N ASP A 352 28.94 10.13 -11.85
CA ASP A 352 28.97 9.35 -13.10
C ASP A 352 29.21 7.84 -12.86
N ALA A 353 29.20 7.42 -11.61
CA ALA A 353 29.32 6.03 -11.18
C ALA A 353 28.02 5.24 -11.24
N VAL A 354 26.89 5.85 -11.59
CA VAL A 354 25.62 5.13 -11.71
C VAL A 354 25.58 4.38 -13.04
N PHE A 355 26.06 3.14 -12.97
CA PHE A 355 25.67 2.00 -13.80
C PHE A 355 25.63 2.19 -15.33
N LYS A 356 26.77 2.37 -15.96
CA LYS A 356 26.99 1.96 -17.37
C LYS A 356 27.15 0.44 -17.50
N ARG A 357 26.45 -0.37 -16.74
CA ARG A 357 26.28 -1.78 -17.10
C ARG A 357 25.07 -1.87 -18.03
N PRO A 358 25.25 -2.32 -19.27
CA PRO A 358 24.09 -2.61 -20.12
C PRO A 358 23.21 -3.61 -19.35
N MET A 359 21.99 -3.20 -19.06
CA MET A 359 21.02 -4.10 -18.44
C MET A 359 20.64 -5.15 -19.47
N ALA A 360 21.08 -6.38 -19.24
CA ALA A 360 20.64 -7.53 -20.00
C ALA A 360 19.60 -8.29 -19.18
N ALA A 361 18.55 -8.75 -19.82
CA ALA A 361 17.60 -9.64 -19.20
C ALA A 361 18.33 -10.88 -18.68
N ARG A 362 18.06 -11.27 -17.43
CA ARG A 362 18.62 -12.49 -16.87
C ARG A 362 18.07 -13.69 -17.63
N GLU A 363 18.92 -14.42 -18.33
CA GLU A 363 18.51 -15.63 -19.00
C GLU A 363 18.19 -16.73 -17.97
N VAL A 364 17.01 -17.32 -18.10
CA VAL A 364 16.59 -18.46 -17.29
C VAL A 364 17.32 -19.70 -17.80
N SER A 365 18.41 -20.08 -17.14
CA SER A 365 19.22 -21.24 -17.51
C SER A 365 18.60 -22.59 -17.09
N ARG A 366 17.56 -22.57 -16.26
CA ARG A 366 16.92 -23.79 -15.75
C ARG A 366 15.54 -23.96 -16.37
N LYS A 367 15.31 -25.09 -17.04
CA LYS A 367 13.96 -25.52 -17.40
C LYS A 367 13.18 -25.78 -16.11
N ILE A 368 12.13 -24.96 -15.86
CA ILE A 368 11.19 -25.21 -14.80
C ILE A 368 10.24 -26.29 -15.31
N ASP A 369 10.25 -27.44 -14.67
CA ASP A 369 9.25 -28.48 -14.93
C ASP A 369 7.89 -27.97 -14.44
N GLN A 370 6.97 -27.74 -15.39
CA GLN A 370 5.61 -27.24 -15.11
C GLN A 370 4.59 -28.39 -15.06
N THR A 371 5.03 -29.62 -15.17
CA THR A 371 4.14 -30.80 -15.25
C THR A 371 3.62 -31.24 -13.89
N TRP A 372 4.32 -30.90 -12.80
CA TRP A 372 3.88 -31.24 -11.46
C TRP A 372 3.02 -30.12 -10.85
N ARG A 373 1.98 -30.51 -10.17
CA ARG A 373 1.10 -29.60 -9.41
C ARG A 373 0.84 -30.20 -8.04
N LEU A 374 1.03 -29.40 -6.99
CA LEU A 374 0.46 -29.69 -5.68
C LEU A 374 -1.01 -29.29 -5.71
N THR A 375 -1.88 -30.26 -5.52
CA THR A 375 -3.32 -30.03 -5.48
C THR A 375 -3.92 -30.77 -4.29
N SER A 376 -4.95 -30.21 -3.69
CA SER A 376 -5.72 -30.87 -2.64
C SER A 376 -6.93 -31.56 -3.25
N PHE A 377 -7.52 -32.51 -2.55
CA PHE A 377 -8.77 -33.15 -2.95
C PHE A 377 -9.87 -32.10 -3.22
N SER A 378 -9.96 -31.07 -2.39
CA SER A 378 -10.90 -29.96 -2.57
C SER A 378 -10.68 -29.18 -3.87
N ALA A 379 -9.41 -29.02 -4.31
CA ALA A 379 -9.08 -28.36 -5.55
C ALA A 379 -9.41 -29.21 -6.79
N LEU A 380 -9.37 -30.53 -6.66
CA LEU A 380 -9.77 -31.48 -7.72
C LEU A 380 -11.29 -31.56 -7.84
N SER A 381 -12.03 -31.42 -6.74
CA SER A 381 -13.49 -31.50 -6.73
C SER A 381 -14.19 -30.21 -7.22
N THR A 382 -13.51 -29.04 -7.16
CA THR A 382 -14.09 -27.76 -7.63
C THR A 382 -14.19 -27.63 -9.15
N GLY A 383 -13.63 -28.56 -9.91
CA GLY A 383 -13.72 -28.58 -11.39
C GLY A 383 -14.96 -29.27 -11.98
N HIS A 384 -15.75 -29.95 -11.17
CA HIS A 384 -16.97 -30.63 -11.58
C HIS A 384 -18.18 -30.07 -10.86
N THR A 385 -18.66 -28.90 -11.31
CA THR A 385 -19.99 -28.40 -10.99
C THR A 385 -21.03 -29.09 -11.89
N THR A 386 -21.15 -30.40 -11.80
CA THR A 386 -22.44 -31.05 -11.91
C THR A 386 -22.89 -31.27 -10.48
N GLU A 387 -23.83 -30.45 -10.02
CA GLU A 387 -24.64 -30.80 -8.86
C GLU A 387 -25.22 -32.18 -9.11
N LEU A 388 -24.53 -33.20 -8.63
CA LEU A 388 -25.17 -34.48 -8.45
C LEU A 388 -26.19 -34.25 -7.34
N PRO A 389 -27.45 -34.71 -7.55
CA PRO A 389 -28.47 -34.59 -6.51
C PRO A 389 -27.95 -35.12 -5.20
N ASP A 390 -28.20 -34.39 -4.14
CA ASP A 390 -27.85 -34.75 -2.78
C ASP A 390 -28.53 -36.09 -2.40
N TYR A 391 -27.83 -37.16 -2.57
CA TYR A 391 -28.31 -38.49 -2.25
C TYR A 391 -28.38 -38.80 -0.75
N ASP A 392 -27.99 -37.87 0.11
CA ASP A 392 -28.03 -38.05 1.55
C ASP A 392 -29.43 -37.99 2.15
N HIS A 393 -30.46 -37.65 1.37
CA HIS A 393 -31.86 -37.67 1.82
C HIS A 393 -32.68 -38.91 1.42
N ALA A 394 -32.10 -39.86 0.71
CA ALA A 394 -32.77 -41.13 0.45
C ALA A 394 -32.42 -42.12 1.57
N GLN A 395 -33.23 -42.12 2.65
CA GLN A 395 -33.27 -43.23 3.60
C GLN A 395 -33.78 -44.49 2.92
N GLN A 396 -32.91 -45.20 2.22
CA GLN A 396 -33.07 -46.62 2.03
C GLN A 396 -32.13 -47.32 3.01
N ARG A 397 -32.69 -47.76 4.15
CA ARG A 397 -32.11 -48.79 4.97
C ARG A 397 -31.95 -50.03 4.10
N VAL A 398 -30.81 -50.18 3.46
CA VAL A 398 -30.35 -51.51 3.02
C VAL A 398 -29.89 -52.19 4.30
N LEU A 399 -30.65 -53.18 4.71
CA LEU A 399 -30.24 -54.16 5.74
C LEU A 399 -29.03 -54.92 5.21
N TYR A 400 -27.84 -54.45 5.57
CA TYR A 400 -26.61 -55.21 5.32
C TYR A 400 -26.52 -56.31 6.37
N ASP A 401 -26.50 -57.56 5.85
CA ASP A 401 -26.19 -58.76 6.61
C ASP A 401 -24.74 -58.70 7.13
N GLY A 402 -24.57 -58.86 8.42
CA GLY A 402 -23.47 -58.37 9.25
C GLY A 402 -22.09 -59.00 9.12
N GLU A 403 -21.65 -59.57 7.98
CA GLU A 403 -20.36 -60.26 7.89
C GLU A 403 -19.40 -59.89 6.75
N ARG A 404 -19.70 -58.88 5.97
CA ARG A 404 -18.78 -58.44 4.91
C ARG A 404 -17.89 -57.28 5.37
N THR A 405 -16.56 -57.51 5.37
CA THR A 405 -15.54 -56.50 5.63
C THR A 405 -14.95 -56.05 4.29
N ASP A 406 -15.52 -54.99 3.70
CA ASP A 406 -15.07 -54.42 2.43
C ASP A 406 -15.06 -52.90 2.50
N VAL A 407 -14.60 -52.25 1.44
CA VAL A 407 -14.49 -50.78 1.34
C VAL A 407 -15.84 -50.07 1.55
N PHE A 408 -16.95 -50.70 1.15
CA PHE A 408 -18.28 -50.09 1.24
C PHE A 408 -18.90 -50.22 2.65
N THR A 409 -18.38 -51.15 3.44
CA THR A 409 -18.80 -51.40 4.83
C THR A 409 -17.89 -50.73 5.86
N PHE A 410 -16.80 -50.07 5.43
CA PHE A 410 -15.97 -49.23 6.32
C PHE A 410 -16.83 -48.15 6.98
N PRO A 411 -16.66 -47.86 8.27
CA PRO A 411 -17.44 -46.86 9.00
C PRO A 411 -17.45 -45.51 8.27
N ARG A 412 -18.61 -44.83 8.21
CA ARG A 412 -18.78 -43.53 7.56
C ARG A 412 -18.81 -42.41 8.59
N GLY A 413 -18.45 -41.19 8.16
CA GLY A 413 -18.52 -39.97 8.97
C GLY A 413 -17.19 -39.27 9.15
N ALA A 414 -17.19 -38.14 9.83
CA ALA A 414 -16.01 -37.26 9.97
C ALA A 414 -14.79 -37.98 10.59
N ARG A 415 -15.02 -38.85 11.56
CA ARG A 415 -13.96 -39.64 12.21
C ARG A 415 -13.27 -40.62 11.25
N ALA A 416 -14.05 -41.26 10.38
CA ALA A 416 -13.54 -42.18 9.37
C ALA A 416 -12.75 -41.40 8.31
N GLY A 417 -13.27 -40.26 7.87
CA GLY A 417 -12.57 -39.37 6.96
C GLY A 417 -11.22 -38.89 7.53
N THR A 418 -11.19 -38.44 8.78
CA THR A 418 -9.94 -38.02 9.44
C THR A 418 -8.93 -39.17 9.56
N CYS A 419 -9.40 -40.36 9.87
CA CYS A 419 -8.56 -41.56 9.94
C CYS A 419 -7.91 -41.87 8.60
N LEU A 420 -8.67 -41.90 7.51
CA LEU A 420 -8.15 -42.19 6.18
C LEU A 420 -7.21 -41.05 5.70
N HIS A 421 -7.55 -39.80 5.96
CA HIS A 421 -6.66 -38.69 5.68
C HIS A 421 -5.30 -38.83 6.35
N GLN A 422 -5.28 -39.16 7.63
CA GLN A 422 -4.03 -39.37 8.37
C GLN A 422 -3.21 -40.53 7.83
N VAL A 423 -3.85 -41.61 7.36
CA VAL A 423 -3.13 -42.70 6.69
C VAL A 423 -2.42 -42.20 5.44
N PHE A 424 -3.13 -41.44 4.58
CA PHE A 424 -2.55 -40.88 3.35
C PHE A 424 -1.46 -39.84 3.62
N GLU A 425 -1.57 -39.06 4.69
CA GLU A 425 -0.58 -38.04 5.07
C GLU A 425 0.74 -38.69 5.56
N GLU A 426 0.68 -39.79 6.25
CA GLU A 426 1.86 -40.47 6.84
C GLU A 426 2.55 -41.46 5.91
N LEU A 427 1.95 -41.76 4.77
CA LEU A 427 2.51 -42.71 3.80
C LEU A 427 3.56 -42.07 2.90
N ASP A 428 4.68 -42.79 2.74
CA ASP A 428 5.74 -42.38 1.80
C ASP A 428 5.49 -43.06 0.44
N PHE A 429 4.78 -42.34 -0.43
CA PHE A 429 4.47 -42.80 -1.79
C PHE A 429 5.68 -42.82 -2.72
N ALA A 430 6.81 -42.20 -2.34
CA ALA A 430 8.03 -42.23 -3.13
C ALA A 430 8.82 -43.52 -2.93
N ASN A 431 8.64 -44.19 -1.77
CA ASN A 431 9.33 -45.46 -1.43
C ASN A 431 8.30 -46.50 -0.93
N PRO A 432 7.55 -47.14 -1.83
CA PRO A 432 6.52 -48.09 -1.44
C PRO A 432 7.14 -49.33 -0.79
N ASN A 433 6.95 -49.47 0.52
CA ASN A 433 7.35 -50.63 1.30
C ASN A 433 6.11 -51.17 2.04
N GLU A 434 5.70 -52.38 1.73
CA GLU A 434 4.50 -52.97 2.28
C GLU A 434 4.51 -53.11 3.81
N GLU A 435 5.64 -53.50 4.40
CA GLU A 435 5.75 -53.61 5.86
C GLU A 435 5.54 -52.26 6.54
N ARG A 436 6.16 -51.23 6.01
CA ARG A 436 6.04 -49.87 6.53
C ARG A 436 4.62 -49.31 6.33
N ARG A 437 4.00 -49.54 5.15
CA ARG A 437 2.61 -49.19 4.87
C ARG A 437 1.68 -49.83 5.90
N ASN A 438 1.79 -51.15 6.08
CA ASN A 438 0.93 -51.87 6.99
C ASN A 438 1.10 -51.41 8.45
N ALA A 439 2.33 -51.09 8.88
CA ALA A 439 2.59 -50.54 10.20
C ALA A 439 1.96 -49.16 10.42
N VAL A 440 1.97 -48.29 9.40
CA VAL A 440 1.30 -46.99 9.46
C VAL A 440 -0.21 -47.19 9.57
N ILE A 441 -0.81 -48.01 8.71
CA ILE A 441 -2.25 -48.29 8.71
C ILE A 441 -2.70 -48.84 10.07
N GLU A 442 -2.00 -49.84 10.61
CA GLU A 442 -2.33 -50.44 11.91
C GLU A 442 -2.30 -49.39 13.03
N ARG A 443 -1.24 -48.57 13.08
CA ARG A 443 -1.06 -47.57 14.09
C ARG A 443 -2.17 -46.47 14.01
N VAL A 444 -2.51 -46.00 12.81
CA VAL A 444 -3.52 -44.97 12.62
C VAL A 444 -4.92 -45.52 12.92
N LEU A 445 -5.28 -46.71 12.46
CA LEU A 445 -6.55 -47.34 12.79
C LEU A 445 -6.72 -47.48 14.31
N LYS A 446 -5.66 -47.93 15.01
CA LYS A 446 -5.66 -48.05 16.46
C LYS A 446 -5.84 -46.70 17.16
N THR A 447 -5.16 -45.68 16.69
CA THR A 447 -5.28 -44.32 17.23
C THR A 447 -6.71 -43.78 17.12
N HIS A 448 -7.40 -44.07 16.02
CA HIS A 448 -8.79 -43.68 15.80
C HIS A 448 -9.81 -44.67 16.36
N GLY A 449 -9.36 -45.75 17.03
CA GLY A 449 -10.21 -46.75 17.72
C GLY A 449 -10.98 -47.66 16.75
N TYR A 450 -10.40 -47.94 15.58
CA TYR A 450 -10.91 -48.99 14.67
C TYR A 450 -10.28 -50.33 14.94
N GLU A 451 -11.06 -51.36 14.67
CA GLU A 451 -10.62 -52.76 14.87
C GLU A 451 -9.62 -53.20 13.77
N ALA A 452 -8.73 -54.11 14.12
CA ALA A 452 -7.70 -54.65 13.22
C ALA A 452 -8.25 -55.27 11.92
N ARG A 453 -9.50 -55.75 11.92
CA ARG A 453 -10.16 -56.31 10.71
C ARG A 453 -10.26 -55.31 9.54
N TRP A 454 -10.12 -54.00 9.79
CA TRP A 454 -10.14 -53.00 8.77
C TRP A 454 -8.79 -52.73 8.09
N GLN A 455 -7.72 -53.36 8.58
CA GLN A 455 -6.37 -53.13 8.08
C GLN A 455 -6.24 -53.51 6.61
N ASP A 456 -6.74 -54.71 6.22
CA ASP A 456 -6.67 -55.21 4.84
C ASP A 456 -7.54 -54.35 3.89
N VAL A 457 -8.67 -53.87 4.39
CA VAL A 457 -9.57 -53.02 3.62
C VAL A 457 -8.91 -51.65 3.34
N VAL A 458 -8.27 -51.07 4.34
CA VAL A 458 -7.56 -49.79 4.16
C VAL A 458 -6.29 -49.98 3.33
N ALA A 459 -5.61 -51.10 3.45
CA ALA A 459 -4.44 -51.43 2.63
C ALA A 459 -4.78 -51.59 1.12
N GLN A 460 -6.01 -51.99 0.79
CA GLN A 460 -6.50 -52.05 -0.59
C GLN A 460 -6.90 -50.71 -1.15
N LEU A 461 -7.18 -49.69 -0.30
CA LEU A 461 -7.50 -48.34 -0.69
C LEU A 461 -6.26 -47.51 -1.00
N VAL A 462 -5.11 -47.91 -0.50
CA VAL A 462 -3.81 -47.25 -0.59
C VAL A 462 -2.91 -47.93 -1.60
#